data_10967497e3457b134e754e3f7df982ea
#
_entry.id   10967497e3457b134e754e3f7df982ea
#
_cell.length_a   1.000
_cell.length_b   1.000
_cell.length_c   1.000
_cell.angle_alpha   90.00
_cell.angle_beta   90.00
_cell.angle_gamma   90.00
#
_symmetry.space_group_name_H-M   'P 1'
#
loop_
_entity.id
_entity.type
_entity.pdbx_description
1 polymer ?
#
loop_
_entity_poly.entity_id
_entity_poly.type
_entity_poly.pdbx_seq_one_letter_code
_entity_poly.pdbx_strand_id
1 'polypeptide(L)'
;EIGLAFDGDGDRLGVVTKDGEIIYPDRQLMLFAADVLGRCPGQPIIYDVKCTRRLAPWIREHGGEPLMWKTGHALVKAKLKETGAPLAGEMSGHVFFKERWFGFDDGLYAGARLLEILARAVDANTVLKALPDSSSTPELNIAMQEGEPLALIDELRRQAHFEGAREIITIDGLRVEY
;
A
#
# COMPACT_ATOMS: atom_id res chain seq x y z
N GLU A 1 -20.83 -10.13 4.87
CA GLU A 1 -20.07 -11.04 3.99
C GLU A 1 -19.04 -10.24 3.21
N ILE A 2 -17.87 -10.82 2.98
CA ILE A 2 -16.78 -10.33 2.13
C ILE A 2 -16.18 -11.49 1.34
N GLY A 3 -15.55 -11.22 0.21
CA GLY A 3 -14.73 -12.18 -0.52
C GLY A 3 -13.24 -11.89 -0.29
N LEU A 4 -12.48 -12.95 -0.06
CA LEU A 4 -11.02 -12.93 0.00
C LEU A 4 -10.47 -13.77 -1.14
N ALA A 5 -9.45 -13.25 -1.82
CA ALA A 5 -8.73 -13.97 -2.88
C ALA A 5 -7.24 -13.97 -2.56
N PHE A 6 -6.58 -15.06 -2.88
CA PHE A 6 -5.14 -15.22 -2.73
C PHE A 6 -4.55 -15.58 -4.09
N ASP A 7 -3.34 -15.18 -4.35
CA ASP A 7 -2.64 -15.57 -5.57
C ASP A 7 -2.02 -16.98 -5.47
N GLY A 8 -1.22 -17.37 -6.46
CA GLY A 8 -0.79 -18.76 -6.62
C GLY A 8 0.12 -19.29 -5.52
N ASP A 9 0.90 -18.43 -4.85
CA ASP A 9 1.77 -18.78 -3.72
C ASP A 9 1.27 -18.22 -2.38
N GLY A 10 0.13 -17.50 -2.38
CA GLY A 10 -0.59 -17.10 -1.18
C GLY A 10 0.02 -15.92 -0.42
N ASP A 11 0.90 -15.16 -1.04
CA ASP A 11 1.58 -14.03 -0.40
C ASP A 11 0.86 -12.68 -0.59
N ARG A 12 -0.16 -12.62 -1.49
CA ARG A 12 -0.99 -11.44 -1.76
C ARG A 12 -2.44 -11.65 -1.39
N LEU A 13 -3.09 -10.56 -0.93
CA LEU A 13 -4.50 -10.55 -0.54
C LEU A 13 -5.32 -9.65 -1.46
N GLY A 14 -6.34 -10.22 -2.08
CA GLY A 14 -7.43 -9.49 -2.74
C GLY A 14 -8.67 -9.45 -1.84
N VAL A 15 -9.36 -8.32 -1.82
CA VAL A 15 -10.58 -8.14 -1.00
C VAL A 15 -11.69 -7.57 -1.85
N VAL A 16 -12.88 -8.18 -1.75
CA VAL A 16 -14.09 -7.70 -2.41
C VAL A 16 -15.24 -7.62 -1.40
N THR A 17 -16.02 -6.55 -1.47
CA THR A 17 -17.21 -6.37 -0.64
C THR A 17 -18.36 -7.25 -1.12
N LYS A 18 -19.41 -7.40 -0.30
CA LYS A 18 -20.63 -8.12 -0.69
C LYS A 18 -21.33 -7.55 -1.93
N ASP A 19 -21.08 -6.26 -2.22
CA ASP A 19 -21.69 -5.57 -3.36
C ASP A 19 -20.79 -5.64 -4.63
N GLY A 20 -19.65 -6.35 -4.55
CA GLY A 20 -18.73 -6.53 -5.68
C GLY A 20 -17.69 -5.42 -5.83
N GLU A 21 -17.59 -4.48 -4.88
CA GLU A 21 -16.54 -3.45 -4.89
C GLU A 21 -15.19 -4.04 -4.49
N ILE A 22 -14.15 -3.81 -5.29
CA ILE A 22 -12.79 -4.21 -4.98
C ILE A 22 -12.17 -3.18 -4.03
N ILE A 23 -11.69 -3.65 -2.88
CA ILE A 23 -10.91 -2.83 -1.95
C ILE A 23 -9.43 -3.00 -2.31
N TYR A 24 -8.86 -2.00 -2.93
CA TYR A 24 -7.47 -2.01 -3.37
C TYR A 24 -6.49 -2.12 -2.19
N PRO A 25 -5.29 -2.70 -2.40
CA PRO A 25 -4.35 -3.00 -1.32
C PRO A 25 -3.93 -1.78 -0.48
N ASP A 26 -3.80 -0.62 -1.07
CA ASP A 26 -3.49 0.62 -0.34
C ASP A 26 -4.65 1.09 0.58
N ARG A 27 -5.91 0.83 0.20
CA ARG A 27 -7.07 1.02 1.09
C ARG A 27 -7.11 -0.04 2.20
N GLN A 28 -6.76 -1.29 1.87
CA GLN A 28 -6.60 -2.33 2.90
C GLN A 28 -5.51 -1.93 3.90
N LEU A 29 -4.39 -1.38 3.40
CA LEU A 29 -3.28 -0.92 4.24
C LEU A 29 -3.70 0.24 5.16
N MET A 30 -4.63 1.11 4.75
CA MET A 30 -5.21 2.12 5.64
C MET A 30 -5.87 1.48 6.86
N LEU A 31 -6.68 0.44 6.64
CA LEU A 31 -7.37 -0.26 7.73
C LEU A 31 -6.39 -0.96 8.66
N PHE A 32 -5.40 -1.66 8.10
CA PHE A 32 -4.35 -2.31 8.88
C PHE A 32 -3.50 -1.32 9.66
N ALA A 33 -3.15 -0.17 9.05
CA ALA A 33 -2.38 0.88 9.72
C ALA A 33 -3.13 1.45 10.93
N ALA A 34 -4.42 1.75 10.79
CA ALA A 34 -5.24 2.24 11.89
C ALA A 34 -5.30 1.22 13.07
N ASP A 35 -5.48 -0.08 12.77
CA ASP A 35 -5.51 -1.14 13.78
C ASP A 35 -4.15 -1.33 14.47
N VAL A 36 -3.05 -1.36 13.71
CA VAL A 36 -1.69 -1.51 14.25
C VAL A 36 -1.30 -0.29 15.09
N LEU A 37 -1.54 0.93 14.59
CA LEU A 37 -1.19 2.18 15.28
C LEU A 37 -1.97 2.37 16.58
N GLY A 38 -3.18 1.81 16.68
CA GLY A 38 -3.92 1.76 17.94
C GLY A 38 -3.19 1.01 19.07
N ARG A 39 -2.28 0.09 18.72
CA ARG A 39 -1.43 -0.64 19.68
C ARG A 39 0.02 -0.15 19.69
N CYS A 40 0.49 0.40 18.58
CA CYS A 40 1.88 0.84 18.40
C CYS A 40 1.90 2.30 17.92
N PRO A 41 1.46 3.29 18.72
CA PRO A 41 1.44 4.69 18.30
C PRO A 41 2.86 5.22 18.06
N GLY A 42 2.98 6.20 17.14
CA GLY A 42 4.24 6.84 16.79
C GLY A 42 5.15 6.00 15.88
N GLN A 43 4.74 4.79 15.51
CA GLN A 43 5.59 3.92 14.70
C GLN A 43 5.49 4.22 13.20
N PRO A 44 6.56 3.96 12.42
CA PRO A 44 6.52 4.08 10.98
C PRO A 44 5.65 3.00 10.34
N ILE A 45 4.87 3.41 9.34
CA ILE A 45 4.16 2.50 8.43
C ILE A 45 4.77 2.66 7.04
N ILE A 46 5.34 1.58 6.52
CA ILE A 46 5.98 1.57 5.21
C ILE A 46 4.94 1.28 4.13
N TYR A 47 5.02 1.99 3.02
CA TYR A 47 4.20 1.75 1.84
C TYR A 47 4.97 2.08 0.57
N ASP A 48 4.64 1.39 -0.53
CA ASP A 48 5.34 1.63 -1.79
C ASP A 48 4.87 2.90 -2.51
N VAL A 49 5.70 3.36 -3.42
CA VAL A 49 5.46 4.61 -4.18
C VAL A 49 4.19 4.57 -5.04
N LYS A 50 3.64 3.41 -5.35
CA LYS A 50 2.40 3.24 -6.13
C LYS A 50 1.12 3.46 -5.31
N CYS A 51 1.20 3.40 -4.00
CA CYS A 51 0.05 3.60 -3.11
C CYS A 51 -0.55 5.01 -3.25
N THR A 52 -1.83 5.13 -2.94
CA THR A 52 -2.57 6.40 -3.00
C THR A 52 -1.93 7.49 -2.13
N ARG A 53 -1.95 8.73 -2.61
CA ARG A 53 -1.51 9.89 -1.81
C ARG A 53 -2.31 10.10 -0.52
N ARG A 54 -3.49 9.49 -0.41
CA ARG A 54 -4.34 9.58 0.79
C ARG A 54 -3.78 8.77 1.97
N LEU A 55 -2.88 7.82 1.71
CA LEU A 55 -2.34 6.94 2.75
C LEU A 55 -1.46 7.69 3.77
N ALA A 56 -0.61 8.61 3.31
CA ALA A 56 0.26 9.38 4.21
C ALA A 56 -0.52 10.26 5.21
N PRO A 57 -1.52 11.07 4.80
CA PRO A 57 -2.38 11.79 5.75
C PRO A 57 -3.10 10.85 6.70
N TRP A 58 -3.65 9.74 6.21
CA TRP A 58 -4.35 8.74 7.02
C TRP A 58 -3.47 8.16 8.13
N ILE A 59 -2.23 7.78 7.81
CA ILE A 59 -1.27 7.26 8.79
C ILE A 59 -0.99 8.31 9.88
N ARG A 60 -0.79 9.58 9.50
CA ARG A 60 -0.56 10.67 10.48
C ARG A 60 -1.77 10.90 11.38
N GLU A 61 -2.96 10.89 10.80
CA GLU A 61 -4.23 11.05 11.53
C GLU A 61 -4.43 9.95 12.59
N HIS A 62 -3.92 8.74 12.33
CA HIS A 62 -3.94 7.61 13.26
C HIS A 62 -2.69 7.55 14.16
N GLY A 63 -1.88 8.62 14.20
CA GLY A 63 -0.76 8.74 15.13
C GLY A 63 0.49 7.98 14.70
N GLY A 64 0.67 7.67 13.41
CA GLY A 64 1.85 7.01 12.86
C GLY A 64 2.72 7.93 12.00
N GLU A 65 3.87 7.42 11.60
CA GLU A 65 4.80 8.07 10.68
C GLU A 65 4.72 7.42 9.28
N PRO A 66 4.24 8.12 8.23
CA PRO A 66 4.21 7.56 6.89
C PRO A 66 5.62 7.48 6.29
N LEU A 67 6.03 6.30 5.84
CA LEU A 67 7.32 6.08 5.21
C LEU A 67 7.12 5.48 3.81
N MET A 68 7.19 6.33 2.79
CA MET A 68 7.15 5.88 1.39
C MET A 68 8.47 5.22 1.00
N TRP A 69 8.41 4.09 0.29
CA TRP A 69 9.58 3.35 -0.13
C TRP A 69 9.45 2.85 -1.58
N LYS A 70 10.50 2.20 -2.05
CA LYS A 70 10.56 1.57 -3.38
C LYS A 70 9.62 0.39 -3.45
N THR A 71 9.04 0.14 -4.62
CA THR A 71 8.27 -1.07 -4.91
C THR A 71 9.16 -2.30 -4.97
N GLY A 72 8.67 -3.41 -4.45
CA GLY A 72 9.31 -4.71 -4.49
C GLY A 72 9.46 -5.34 -3.11
N HIS A 73 8.84 -6.51 -2.94
CA HIS A 73 8.72 -7.19 -1.65
C HIS A 73 10.07 -7.39 -0.92
N ALA A 74 11.15 -7.67 -1.65
CA ALA A 74 12.49 -7.79 -1.06
C ALA A 74 13.01 -6.46 -0.50
N LEU A 75 12.76 -5.35 -1.21
CA LEU A 75 13.17 -4.00 -0.78
C LEU A 75 12.36 -3.53 0.42
N VAL A 76 11.06 -3.83 0.42
CA VAL A 76 10.17 -3.50 1.54
C VAL A 76 10.52 -4.31 2.79
N LYS A 77 10.78 -5.62 2.66
CA LYS A 77 11.27 -6.47 3.77
C LYS A 77 12.59 -5.97 4.37
N ALA A 78 13.54 -5.57 3.51
CA ALA A 78 14.80 -4.99 3.99
C ALA A 78 14.56 -3.69 4.76
N LYS A 79 13.70 -2.81 4.26
CA LYS A 79 13.35 -1.55 4.92
C LYS A 79 12.60 -1.76 6.23
N LEU A 80 11.68 -2.71 6.28
CA LEU A 80 10.95 -3.08 7.48
C LEU A 80 11.91 -3.61 8.57
N LYS A 81 12.93 -4.39 8.19
CA LYS A 81 13.97 -4.85 9.12
C LYS A 81 14.85 -3.70 9.61
N GLU A 82 15.25 -2.78 8.72
CA GLU A 82 16.08 -1.61 9.03
C GLU A 82 15.40 -0.67 10.03
N THR A 83 14.14 -0.35 9.80
CA THR A 83 13.39 0.64 10.59
C THR A 83 12.72 0.06 11.83
N GLY A 84 12.51 -1.24 11.85
CA GLY A 84 11.70 -1.88 12.89
C GLY A 84 10.20 -1.65 12.75
N ALA A 85 9.73 -1.10 11.63
CA ALA A 85 8.32 -0.81 11.38
C ALA A 85 7.42 -2.01 11.69
N PRO A 86 6.27 -1.81 12.35
CA PRO A 86 5.34 -2.89 12.70
C PRO A 86 4.52 -3.40 11.51
N LEU A 87 4.42 -2.59 10.45
CA LEU A 87 3.60 -2.88 9.26
C LEU A 87 4.22 -2.26 8.02
N ALA A 88 4.15 -3.00 6.92
CA ALA A 88 4.39 -2.48 5.58
C ALA A 88 3.36 -3.05 4.59
N GLY A 89 3.19 -2.37 3.44
CA GLY A 89 2.32 -2.86 2.37
C GLY A 89 2.66 -2.27 1.02
N GLU A 90 2.25 -2.99 -0.02
CA GLU A 90 2.45 -2.59 -1.42
C GLU A 90 1.12 -2.55 -2.17
N MET A 91 1.03 -1.71 -3.20
CA MET A 91 -0.13 -1.65 -4.09
C MET A 91 -0.37 -2.97 -4.83
N SER A 92 0.64 -3.83 -4.94
CA SER A 92 0.56 -5.17 -5.53
C SER A 92 -0.22 -6.19 -4.68
N GLY A 93 -0.48 -5.90 -3.40
CA GLY A 93 -1.21 -6.78 -2.49
C GLY A 93 -0.35 -7.48 -1.44
N HIS A 94 0.98 -7.32 -1.48
CA HIS A 94 1.85 -7.81 -0.41
C HIS A 94 1.66 -6.99 0.86
N VAL A 95 1.46 -7.65 1.99
CA VAL A 95 1.32 -7.03 3.32
C VAL A 95 2.25 -7.72 4.29
N PHE A 96 3.03 -6.94 5.00
CA PHE A 96 4.10 -7.40 5.89
C PHE A 96 3.79 -6.97 7.32
N PHE A 97 3.26 -7.87 8.11
CA PHE A 97 3.07 -7.63 9.55
C PHE A 97 4.30 -8.07 10.33
N LYS A 98 4.92 -7.15 11.07
CA LYS A 98 5.91 -7.45 12.09
C LYS A 98 5.30 -7.37 13.50
N GLU A 99 4.27 -6.58 13.66
CA GLU A 99 3.43 -6.58 14.85
C GLU A 99 2.62 -7.87 14.89
N ARG A 100 2.89 -8.73 15.87
CA ARG A 100 2.27 -10.05 16.09
C ARG A 100 2.55 -11.08 14.98
N TRP A 101 3.55 -10.85 14.10
CA TRP A 101 3.99 -11.77 13.07
C TRP A 101 5.48 -11.61 12.77
N PHE A 102 5.99 -12.27 11.74
CA PHE A 102 7.43 -12.39 11.47
C PHE A 102 8.00 -11.33 10.52
N GLY A 103 7.16 -10.51 9.88
CA GLY A 103 7.61 -9.42 9.00
C GLY A 103 7.91 -9.84 7.56
N PHE A 104 7.36 -10.96 7.10
CA PHE A 104 7.34 -11.32 5.69
C PHE A 104 5.95 -11.12 5.09
N ASP A 105 5.85 -11.11 3.77
CA ASP A 105 4.61 -11.03 3.01
C ASP A 105 3.83 -12.34 3.17
N ASP A 106 2.60 -12.22 3.68
CA ASP A 106 1.74 -13.36 3.99
C ASP A 106 0.27 -12.96 3.78
N GLY A 107 -0.28 -13.34 2.63
CA GLY A 107 -1.66 -13.02 2.28
C GLY A 107 -2.67 -13.71 3.19
N LEU A 108 -2.40 -14.93 3.63
CA LEU A 108 -3.28 -15.67 4.54
C LEU A 108 -3.35 -15.00 5.91
N TYR A 109 -2.20 -14.61 6.45
CA TYR A 109 -2.15 -13.86 7.70
C TYR A 109 -2.82 -12.48 7.58
N ALA A 110 -2.58 -11.77 6.48
CA ALA A 110 -3.25 -10.49 6.20
C ALA A 110 -4.77 -10.65 6.15
N GLY A 111 -5.27 -11.73 5.51
CA GLY A 111 -6.68 -12.09 5.51
C GLY A 111 -7.24 -12.36 6.92
N ALA A 112 -6.51 -13.10 7.74
CA ALA A 112 -6.89 -13.35 9.13
C ALA A 112 -6.95 -12.05 9.96
N ARG A 113 -5.99 -11.13 9.77
CA ARG A 113 -5.97 -9.81 10.42
C ARG A 113 -7.14 -8.94 9.95
N LEU A 114 -7.48 -8.98 8.67
CA LEU A 114 -8.66 -8.31 8.15
C LEU A 114 -9.93 -8.81 8.83
N LEU A 115 -10.11 -10.13 8.91
CA LEU A 115 -11.26 -10.73 9.58
C LEU A 115 -11.31 -10.37 11.06
N GLU A 116 -10.17 -10.34 11.77
CA GLU A 116 -10.08 -9.90 13.18
C GLU A 116 -10.60 -8.46 13.35
N ILE A 117 -10.22 -7.54 12.45
CA ILE A 117 -10.66 -6.15 12.49
C ILE A 117 -12.16 -6.05 12.22
N LEU A 118 -12.62 -6.70 11.14
CA LEU A 118 -14.01 -6.63 10.71
C LEU A 118 -14.98 -7.34 11.66
N ALA A 119 -14.53 -8.36 12.40
CA ALA A 119 -15.34 -9.05 13.40
C ALA A 119 -15.74 -8.15 14.59
N ARG A 120 -15.06 -7.02 14.80
CA ARG A 120 -15.40 -6.03 15.83
C ARG A 120 -16.46 -5.03 15.36
N ALA A 121 -16.77 -5.01 14.08
CA ALA A 121 -17.74 -4.10 13.48
C ALA A 121 -19.11 -4.76 13.35
N VAL A 122 -20.16 -3.93 13.37
CA VAL A 122 -21.54 -4.39 13.13
C VAL A 122 -21.73 -4.83 11.67
N ASP A 123 -21.09 -4.12 10.73
CA ASP A 123 -21.14 -4.45 9.30
C ASP A 123 -19.77 -4.19 8.64
N ALA A 124 -19.15 -5.25 8.17
CA ALA A 124 -17.85 -5.22 7.48
C ALA A 124 -17.90 -4.34 6.22
N ASN A 125 -19.00 -4.39 5.48
CA ASN A 125 -19.16 -3.62 4.25
C ASN A 125 -19.10 -2.10 4.49
N THR A 126 -19.74 -1.65 5.56
CA THR A 126 -19.71 -0.24 5.96
C THR A 126 -18.30 0.21 6.33
N VAL A 127 -17.52 -0.61 7.05
CA VAL A 127 -16.13 -0.30 7.42
C VAL A 127 -15.27 -0.16 6.17
N LEU A 128 -15.35 -1.11 5.26
CA LEU A 128 -14.53 -1.12 4.04
C LEU A 128 -14.87 0.06 3.11
N LYS A 129 -16.16 0.39 2.95
CA LYS A 129 -16.61 1.52 2.12
C LYS A 129 -16.34 2.89 2.73
N ALA A 130 -16.16 2.99 4.03
CA ALA A 130 -15.81 4.24 4.72
C ALA A 130 -14.33 4.64 4.53
N LEU A 131 -13.48 3.73 4.06
CA LEU A 131 -12.08 4.04 3.78
C LEU A 131 -11.97 5.11 2.69
N PRO A 132 -11.06 6.09 2.82
CA PRO A 132 -10.83 7.10 1.79
C PRO A 132 -10.58 6.47 0.43
N ASP A 133 -11.24 6.98 -0.59
CA ASP A 133 -11.12 6.51 -1.96
C ASP A 133 -10.81 7.65 -2.92
N SER A 134 -10.37 7.32 -4.13
CA SER A 134 -10.09 8.26 -5.22
C SER A 134 -10.31 7.58 -6.56
N SER A 135 -10.73 8.35 -7.55
CA SER A 135 -10.79 7.85 -8.93
C SER A 135 -9.37 7.55 -9.42
N SER A 136 -9.19 6.38 -10.00
CA SER A 136 -7.94 5.94 -10.59
C SER A 136 -8.17 5.30 -11.96
N THR A 137 -7.18 5.38 -12.83
CA THR A 137 -7.14 4.58 -14.04
C THR A 137 -6.53 3.22 -13.75
N PRO A 138 -6.80 2.21 -14.56
CA PRO A 138 -5.98 0.99 -14.57
C PRO A 138 -4.51 1.32 -14.83
N GLU A 139 -3.61 0.42 -14.42
CA GLU A 139 -2.20 0.51 -14.78
C GLU A 139 -2.04 0.38 -16.30
N LEU A 140 -1.34 1.33 -16.92
CA LEU A 140 -1.10 1.36 -18.36
C LEU A 140 0.33 0.84 -18.63
N ASN A 141 0.43 -0.15 -19.51
CA ASN A 141 1.71 -0.73 -19.90
C ASN A 141 2.14 -0.18 -21.28
N ILE A 142 3.36 0.32 -21.35
CA ILE A 142 4.00 0.76 -22.59
C ILE A 142 5.08 -0.26 -22.96
N ALA A 143 4.94 -0.91 -24.12
CA ALA A 143 5.94 -1.85 -24.61
C ALA A 143 7.22 -1.11 -24.99
N MET A 144 8.35 -1.53 -24.44
CA MET A 144 9.67 -0.95 -24.65
C MET A 144 10.73 -2.04 -24.75
N GLN A 145 11.88 -1.73 -25.37
CA GLN A 145 13.03 -2.64 -25.40
C GLN A 145 13.82 -2.56 -24.08
N GLU A 146 14.66 -3.56 -23.84
CA GLU A 146 15.51 -3.60 -22.65
C GLU A 146 16.41 -2.35 -22.57
N GLY A 147 16.42 -1.72 -21.40
CA GLY A 147 17.17 -0.48 -21.14
C GLY A 147 16.44 0.82 -21.47
N GLU A 148 15.48 0.82 -22.41
CA GLU A 148 14.72 2.03 -22.77
C GLU A 148 13.92 2.63 -21.61
N PRO A 149 13.26 1.84 -20.71
CA PRO A 149 12.52 2.41 -19.59
C PRO A 149 13.40 3.25 -18.65
N LEU A 150 14.60 2.77 -18.35
CA LEU A 150 15.54 3.50 -17.49
C LEU A 150 16.02 4.79 -18.15
N ALA A 151 16.37 4.72 -19.44
CA ALA A 151 16.80 5.90 -20.20
C ALA A 151 15.69 6.97 -20.29
N LEU A 152 14.44 6.55 -20.53
CA LEU A 152 13.29 7.44 -20.54
C LEU A 152 13.07 8.12 -19.20
N ILE A 153 13.11 7.37 -18.10
CA ILE A 153 12.93 7.94 -16.75
C ILE A 153 14.05 8.94 -16.43
N ASP A 154 15.29 8.64 -16.79
CA ASP A 154 16.41 9.56 -16.57
C ASP A 154 16.31 10.82 -17.44
N GLU A 155 15.77 10.71 -18.65
CA GLU A 155 15.49 11.87 -19.50
C GLU A 155 14.38 12.74 -18.92
N LEU A 156 13.25 12.13 -18.52
CA LEU A 156 12.13 12.83 -17.89
C LEU A 156 12.56 13.55 -16.59
N ARG A 157 13.39 12.93 -15.76
CA ARG A 157 13.92 13.56 -14.55
C ARG A 157 14.76 14.81 -14.83
N ARG A 158 15.48 14.83 -15.97
CA ARG A 158 16.38 15.94 -16.32
C ARG A 158 15.69 17.05 -17.08
N GLN A 159 14.72 16.73 -17.92
CA GLN A 159 14.21 17.65 -18.93
C GLN A 159 12.71 17.95 -18.83
N ALA A 160 11.92 17.06 -18.24
CA ALA A 160 10.49 17.25 -18.19
C ALA A 160 10.10 18.36 -17.20
N HIS A 161 9.20 19.22 -17.64
CA HIS A 161 8.56 20.22 -16.80
C HIS A 161 7.10 19.80 -16.56
N PHE A 162 6.75 19.66 -15.30
CA PHE A 162 5.41 19.27 -14.89
C PHE A 162 4.68 20.49 -14.32
N GLU A 163 4.01 21.24 -15.19
CA GLU A 163 3.30 22.45 -14.79
C GLU A 163 2.21 22.14 -13.78
N GLY A 164 2.18 22.87 -12.66
CA GLY A 164 1.21 22.68 -11.59
C GLY A 164 1.51 21.52 -10.63
N ALA A 165 2.61 20.79 -10.83
CA ALA A 165 3.01 19.74 -9.89
C ALA A 165 3.31 20.31 -8.50
N ARG A 166 2.75 19.69 -7.47
CA ARG A 166 3.02 20.01 -6.05
C ARG A 166 4.26 19.29 -5.54
N GLU A 167 4.49 18.09 -6.00
CA GLU A 167 5.60 17.26 -5.58
C GLU A 167 6.06 16.33 -6.70
N ILE A 168 7.37 16.14 -6.81
CA ILE A 168 7.99 15.16 -7.72
C ILE A 168 8.83 14.21 -6.87
N ILE A 169 8.46 12.93 -6.87
CA ILE A 169 9.08 11.88 -6.08
C ILE A 169 9.87 10.97 -7.00
N THR A 170 11.14 10.78 -6.69
CA THR A 170 12.09 10.02 -7.51
C THR A 170 12.69 8.81 -6.79
N ILE A 171 12.03 8.35 -5.73
CA ILE A 171 12.50 7.23 -4.92
C ILE A 171 12.52 5.91 -5.71
N ASP A 172 11.56 5.77 -6.62
CA ASP A 172 11.44 4.62 -7.52
C ASP A 172 10.73 5.07 -8.80
N GLY A 173 11.46 5.15 -9.91
CA GLY A 173 10.93 5.76 -11.11
C GLY A 173 10.68 7.26 -10.95
N LEU A 174 9.51 7.72 -11.41
CA LEU A 174 9.07 9.10 -11.34
C LEU A 174 7.58 9.16 -11.00
N ARG A 175 7.25 9.76 -9.87
CA ARG A 175 5.88 10.04 -9.47
C ARG A 175 5.67 11.56 -9.39
N VAL A 176 4.62 12.06 -10.04
CA VAL A 176 4.25 13.48 -10.05
C VAL A 176 2.90 13.64 -9.36
N GLU A 177 2.82 14.50 -8.37
CA GLU A 177 1.59 14.83 -7.64
C GLU A 177 1.10 16.25 -7.97
N TYR A 178 -0.22 16.39 -8.18
CA TYR A 178 -0.90 17.65 -8.49
C TYR A 178 -1.89 18.08 -7.40
#